data_56f08e463a785d7026e4ce09bb96329e
#
_entry.id   56f08e463a785d7026e4ce09bb96329e
#
_cell.length_a   1.000
_cell.length_b   1.000
_cell.length_c   1.000
_cell.angle_alpha   90.00
_cell.angle_beta   90.00
_cell.angle_gamma   90.00
#
_symmetry.space_group_name_H-M   'P 1'
#
loop_
_entity.id
_entity.type
_entity.pdbx_description
1 polymer ?
#
loop_
_entity_poly.entity_id
_entity_poly.type
_entity_poly.pdbx_seq_one_letter_code
_entity_poly.pdbx_strand_id
1 'polypeptide(L)'
;VYDVSVNGKRVGNHELKPGWTDYRKEVSFQVFDIAPLLRKGKNEIQVQLSRGWWAGEISREVYGAHPQLSLWARIEVDGSCVAKTDSTWVYSLNGPLIAGDIYDGEIYDARRVPADWESAVENKSVQVSLVPFEGPEVRVRDEHLWQKPQSIVIYHDTVDTGTKYGK
;
A
#
# COMPACT_ATOMS: atom_id res chain seq x y z
N VAL A 1 2.83 -1.47 3.76
CA VAL A 1 2.00 -0.26 3.54
C VAL A 1 1.07 -0.53 2.37
N TYR A 2 -0.14 0.03 2.40
CA TYR A 2 -1.10 -0.16 1.34
C TYR A 2 -1.89 1.12 1.02
N ASP A 3 -2.35 1.22 -0.24
CA ASP A 3 -3.36 2.16 -0.68
C ASP A 3 -4.50 1.43 -1.39
N VAL A 4 -5.72 1.91 -1.19
CA VAL A 4 -6.94 1.34 -1.78
C VAL A 4 -7.62 2.39 -2.64
N SER A 5 -8.11 1.98 -3.79
CA SER A 5 -9.02 2.76 -4.61
C SER A 5 -10.26 1.96 -5.00
N VAL A 6 -11.37 2.65 -5.13
CA VAL A 6 -12.64 2.12 -5.64
C VAL A 6 -13.04 2.95 -6.85
N ASN A 7 -13.22 2.28 -7.98
CA ASN A 7 -13.54 2.93 -9.26
C ASN A 7 -12.57 4.08 -9.63
N GLY A 8 -11.28 3.90 -9.32
CA GLY A 8 -10.22 4.87 -9.56
C GLY A 8 -10.14 6.02 -8.56
N LYS A 9 -10.97 6.04 -7.51
CA LYS A 9 -10.92 7.04 -6.45
C LYS A 9 -10.31 6.47 -5.19
N ARG A 10 -9.32 7.15 -4.61
CA ARG A 10 -8.65 6.74 -3.38
C ARG A 10 -9.64 6.64 -2.22
N VAL A 11 -9.48 5.62 -1.38
CA VAL A 11 -10.27 5.38 -0.17
C VAL A 11 -9.54 5.97 1.03
N GLY A 12 -10.21 6.94 1.68
CA GLY A 12 -9.64 7.63 2.84
C GLY A 12 -8.44 8.51 2.51
N ASN A 13 -7.89 9.16 3.51
CA ASN A 13 -6.73 10.04 3.42
C ASN A 13 -5.61 9.67 4.42
N HIS A 14 -5.65 8.44 4.92
CA HIS A 14 -4.65 7.94 5.84
C HIS A 14 -3.42 7.49 5.09
N GLU A 15 -2.25 7.81 5.64
CA GLU A 15 -0.95 7.37 5.15
C GLU A 15 -0.37 6.28 6.06
N LEU A 16 0.65 5.57 5.57
CA LEU A 16 1.39 4.56 6.31
C LEU A 16 0.52 3.45 6.92
N LYS A 17 -0.61 3.13 6.25
CA LYS A 17 -1.48 2.02 6.65
C LYS A 17 -0.76 0.66 6.50
N PRO A 18 -0.99 -0.30 7.36
CA PRO A 18 -1.93 -0.37 8.47
C PRO A 18 -1.39 0.21 9.79
N GLY A 19 -0.22 0.80 9.84
CA GLY A 19 0.47 1.21 11.04
C GLY A 19 1.45 0.14 11.54
N TRP A 20 2.28 0.49 12.51
CA TRP A 20 3.27 -0.42 13.10
C TRP A 20 2.67 -1.27 14.21
N THR A 21 2.91 -2.59 14.13
CA THR A 21 2.66 -3.56 15.19
C THR A 21 3.77 -4.64 15.16
N ASP A 22 3.81 -5.55 16.09
CA ASP A 22 4.64 -6.77 15.96
C ASP A 22 3.97 -7.73 14.96
N TYR A 23 4.29 -7.57 13.69
CA TYR A 23 3.70 -8.34 12.58
C TYR A 23 3.94 -9.85 12.64
N ARG A 24 4.70 -10.34 13.61
CA ARG A 24 4.78 -11.77 13.92
C ARG A 24 3.58 -12.24 14.74
N LYS A 25 2.83 -11.32 15.35
CA LYS A 25 1.70 -11.60 16.23
C LYS A 25 0.40 -11.00 15.76
N GLU A 26 0.42 -9.72 15.35
CA GLU A 26 -0.78 -8.99 15.03
C GLU A 26 -0.57 -7.94 13.94
N VAL A 27 -1.64 -7.67 13.21
CA VAL A 27 -1.72 -6.62 12.18
C VAL A 27 -2.95 -5.79 12.44
N SER A 28 -2.79 -4.47 12.44
CA SER A 28 -3.93 -3.56 12.54
C SER A 28 -4.70 -3.52 11.23
N PHE A 29 -6.02 -3.37 11.30
CA PHE A 29 -6.86 -3.12 10.15
C PHE A 29 -7.65 -1.81 10.30
N GLN A 30 -7.95 -1.19 9.17
CA GLN A 30 -8.80 0.00 9.08
C GLN A 30 -10.15 -0.35 8.48
N VAL A 31 -11.18 0.40 8.88
CA VAL A 31 -12.54 0.31 8.32
C VAL A 31 -12.86 1.61 7.60
N PHE A 32 -13.34 1.51 6.37
CA PHE A 32 -13.68 2.65 5.54
C PHE A 32 -15.12 2.55 5.03
N ASP A 33 -15.85 3.66 5.07
CA ASP A 33 -17.11 3.77 4.34
C ASP A 33 -16.77 4.00 2.85
N ILE A 34 -17.10 3.02 2.01
CA ILE A 34 -16.90 3.09 0.57
C ILE A 34 -18.21 3.33 -0.20
N ALA A 35 -19.36 3.43 0.48
CA ALA A 35 -20.63 3.63 -0.18
C ALA A 35 -20.67 4.85 -1.13
N PRO A 36 -20.05 6.01 -0.79
CA PRO A 36 -19.99 7.16 -1.68
C PRO A 36 -19.19 6.94 -2.98
N LEU A 37 -18.36 5.89 -3.03
CA LEU A 37 -17.51 5.56 -4.17
C LEU A 37 -18.11 4.48 -5.08
N LEU A 38 -19.16 3.81 -4.61
CA LEU A 38 -19.82 2.74 -5.36
C LEU A 38 -20.75 3.30 -6.44
N ARG A 39 -20.93 2.51 -7.48
CA ARG A 39 -21.85 2.76 -8.58
C ARG A 39 -22.74 1.54 -8.83
N LYS A 40 -23.88 1.76 -9.45
CA LYS A 40 -24.75 0.64 -9.85
C LYS A 40 -24.02 -0.29 -10.84
N GLY A 41 -24.10 -1.58 -10.62
CA GLY A 41 -23.47 -2.59 -11.45
C GLY A 41 -22.04 -2.92 -11.00
N LYS A 42 -21.13 -3.12 -11.96
CA LYS A 42 -19.76 -3.54 -11.69
C LYS A 42 -18.95 -2.43 -11.03
N ASN A 43 -18.31 -2.77 -9.93
CA ASN A 43 -17.35 -1.93 -9.22
C ASN A 43 -15.97 -2.58 -9.27
N GLU A 44 -14.94 -1.76 -9.30
CA GLU A 44 -13.55 -2.18 -9.31
C GLU A 44 -12.87 -1.71 -8.03
N ILE A 45 -12.18 -2.63 -7.37
CA ILE A 45 -11.38 -2.35 -6.20
C ILE A 45 -9.94 -2.69 -6.54
N GLN A 46 -9.06 -1.72 -6.36
CA GLN A 46 -7.63 -1.88 -6.55
C GLN A 46 -6.90 -1.60 -5.24
N VAL A 47 -5.92 -2.44 -4.94
CA VAL A 47 -5.06 -2.27 -3.78
C VAL A 47 -3.61 -2.28 -4.25
N GLN A 48 -2.89 -1.21 -3.94
CA GLN A 48 -1.45 -1.12 -4.15
C GLN A 48 -0.76 -1.48 -2.84
N LEU A 49 0.16 -2.42 -2.89
CA LEU A 49 0.95 -2.86 -1.74
C LEU A 49 2.40 -2.47 -1.91
N SER A 50 3.05 -2.06 -0.83
CA SER A 50 4.49 -1.90 -0.75
C SER A 50 5.06 -2.61 0.48
N ARG A 51 6.37 -2.81 0.49
CA ARG A 51 7.05 -3.59 1.55
C ARG A 51 6.81 -2.99 2.93
N GLY A 52 6.99 -1.67 3.08
CA GLY A 52 6.81 -0.98 4.35
C GLY A 52 7.45 -1.72 5.51
N TRP A 53 6.80 -1.74 6.66
CA TRP A 53 7.29 -2.48 7.83
C TRP A 53 7.01 -3.99 7.79
N TRP A 54 6.14 -4.45 6.87
CA TRP A 54 5.78 -5.86 6.75
C TRP A 54 6.93 -6.71 6.19
N ALA A 55 7.54 -6.26 5.12
CA ALA A 55 8.57 -6.97 4.37
C ALA A 55 9.81 -6.10 4.09
N GLY A 56 9.76 -4.82 4.42
CA GLY A 56 10.82 -3.86 4.21
C GLY A 56 11.80 -3.76 5.37
N GLU A 57 12.72 -2.83 5.26
CA GLU A 57 13.66 -2.52 6.33
C GLU A 57 12.95 -1.81 7.48
N ILE A 58 13.15 -2.28 8.72
CA ILE A 58 12.56 -1.71 9.93
C ILE A 58 13.61 -1.05 10.83
N SER A 59 14.87 -1.40 10.63
CA SER A 59 16.05 -0.73 11.15
C SER A 59 17.24 -1.17 10.31
N ARG A 60 18.41 -0.59 10.55
CA ARG A 60 19.60 -0.91 9.75
C ARG A 60 19.83 -2.43 9.67
N GLU A 61 19.73 -2.98 8.48
CA GLU A 61 19.88 -4.40 8.15
C GLU A 61 18.91 -5.35 8.87
N VAL A 62 17.85 -4.82 9.48
CA VAL A 62 16.76 -5.60 10.09
C VAL A 62 15.51 -5.43 9.24
N TYR A 63 14.99 -6.53 8.75
CA TYR A 63 13.83 -6.57 7.86
C TYR A 63 12.56 -7.03 8.57
N GLY A 64 11.44 -6.73 7.97
CA GLY A 64 10.11 -7.13 8.45
C GLY A 64 9.97 -8.66 8.56
N ALA A 65 8.94 -9.07 9.29
CA ALA A 65 8.74 -10.48 9.65
C ALA A 65 8.39 -11.40 8.46
N HIS A 66 7.91 -10.82 7.36
CA HIS A 66 7.35 -11.59 6.25
C HIS A 66 7.98 -11.16 4.91
N PRO A 67 8.57 -12.09 4.14
CA PRO A 67 9.23 -11.76 2.87
C PRO A 67 8.23 -11.48 1.74
N GLN A 68 7.00 -11.97 1.84
CA GLN A 68 5.97 -11.82 0.81
C GLN A 68 4.88 -10.86 1.27
N LEU A 69 4.43 -9.99 0.36
CA LEU A 69 3.28 -9.13 0.59
C LEU A 69 2.00 -9.96 0.63
N SER A 70 1.10 -9.59 1.52
CA SER A 70 -0.19 -10.24 1.69
C SER A 70 -1.29 -9.20 1.88
N LEU A 71 -2.47 -9.51 1.38
CA LEU A 71 -3.66 -8.68 1.52
C LEU A 71 -4.77 -9.48 2.20
N TRP A 72 -5.35 -8.91 3.23
CA TRP A 72 -6.63 -9.34 3.77
C TRP A 72 -7.61 -8.18 3.71
N ALA A 73 -8.75 -8.39 3.08
CA ALA A 73 -9.81 -7.40 2.99
C ALA A 73 -11.18 -8.09 2.92
N ARG A 74 -12.20 -7.42 3.43
CA ARG A 74 -13.60 -7.83 3.25
C ARG A 74 -14.49 -6.59 3.08
N ILE A 75 -15.61 -6.79 2.40
CA ILE A 75 -16.65 -5.77 2.23
C ILE A 75 -17.88 -6.26 2.93
N GLU A 76 -18.47 -5.40 3.73
CA GLU A 76 -19.70 -5.67 4.46
C GLU A 76 -20.80 -4.70 4.05
N VAL A 77 -22.01 -5.21 3.95
CA VAL A 77 -23.24 -4.43 3.80
C VAL A 77 -24.21 -4.89 4.88
N ASP A 78 -24.69 -3.97 5.68
CA ASP A 78 -25.60 -4.24 6.79
C ASP A 78 -25.14 -5.40 7.70
N GLY A 79 -23.84 -5.41 8.02
CA GLY A 79 -23.21 -6.44 8.85
C GLY A 79 -22.98 -7.79 8.18
N SER A 80 -23.32 -7.92 6.91
CA SER A 80 -23.09 -9.15 6.13
C SER A 80 -21.88 -9.00 5.20
N CYS A 81 -20.97 -9.98 5.23
CA CYS A 81 -19.83 -10.02 4.32
C CYS A 81 -20.31 -10.38 2.89
N VAL A 82 -20.18 -9.44 1.97
CA VAL A 82 -20.58 -9.61 0.55
C VAL A 82 -19.42 -9.92 -0.38
N ALA A 83 -18.19 -9.58 0.02
CA ALA A 83 -16.97 -9.93 -0.71
C ALA A 83 -15.77 -9.96 0.24
N LYS A 84 -14.78 -10.76 -0.10
CA LYS A 84 -13.50 -10.85 0.62
C LYS A 84 -12.37 -11.19 -0.33
N THR A 85 -11.14 -11.02 0.10
CA THR A 85 -9.96 -11.51 -0.63
C THR A 85 -9.96 -13.03 -0.66
N ASP A 86 -9.81 -13.60 -1.84
CA ASP A 86 -9.67 -15.03 -2.11
C ASP A 86 -8.94 -15.26 -3.45
N SER A 87 -8.90 -16.48 -3.94
CA SER A 87 -8.24 -16.86 -5.20
C SER A 87 -8.87 -16.28 -6.48
N THR A 88 -10.01 -15.60 -6.39
CA THR A 88 -10.61 -14.89 -7.53
C THR A 88 -9.98 -13.53 -7.77
N TRP A 89 -9.23 -13.01 -6.81
CA TRP A 89 -8.44 -11.81 -6.99
C TRP A 89 -7.25 -12.07 -7.89
N VAL A 90 -6.81 -11.01 -8.56
CA VAL A 90 -5.62 -11.03 -9.40
C VAL A 90 -4.63 -9.99 -8.94
N TYR A 91 -3.34 -10.24 -9.15
CA TYR A 91 -2.28 -9.28 -8.85
C TYR A 91 -1.32 -9.13 -10.02
N SER A 92 -0.61 -8.02 -10.05
CA SER A 92 0.49 -7.75 -10.99
C SER A 92 1.69 -7.20 -10.23
N LEU A 93 2.87 -7.67 -10.57
CA LEU A 93 4.15 -7.12 -10.08
C LEU A 93 4.72 -6.04 -11.01
N ASN A 94 4.06 -5.78 -12.14
CA ASN A 94 4.52 -4.86 -13.19
C ASN A 94 3.82 -3.49 -13.15
N GLY A 95 3.32 -3.09 -11.98
CA GLY A 95 2.67 -1.80 -11.78
C GLY A 95 3.66 -0.61 -11.75
N PRO A 96 3.11 0.61 -11.61
CA PRO A 96 3.92 1.83 -11.56
C PRO A 96 4.79 1.94 -10.31
N LEU A 97 4.37 1.40 -9.17
CA LEU A 97 5.20 1.31 -7.97
C LEU A 97 6.20 0.17 -8.12
N ILE A 98 7.45 0.50 -8.37
CA ILE A 98 8.53 -0.47 -8.56
C ILE A 98 9.09 -0.94 -7.23
N ALA A 99 9.27 -0.02 -6.30
CA ALA A 99 9.70 -0.29 -4.93
C ALA A 99 9.07 0.72 -3.98
N GLY A 100 8.84 0.30 -2.74
CA GLY A 100 8.35 1.18 -1.68
C GLY A 100 8.73 0.61 -0.32
N ASP A 101 9.53 1.37 0.40
CA ASP A 101 10.04 1.03 1.72
C ASP A 101 10.02 2.28 2.62
N ILE A 102 9.96 2.08 3.93
CA ILE A 102 9.91 3.21 4.88
C ILE A 102 11.24 3.95 4.94
N TYR A 103 12.36 3.24 4.83
CA TYR A 103 13.70 3.82 4.92
C TYR A 103 14.30 4.16 3.56
N ASP A 104 14.07 3.30 2.57
CA ASP A 104 14.64 3.49 1.23
C ASP A 104 13.78 4.39 0.33
N GLY A 105 12.54 4.71 0.78
CA GLY A 105 11.62 5.54 0.03
C GLY A 105 10.91 4.78 -1.09
N GLU A 106 10.53 5.51 -2.14
CA GLU A 106 9.69 5.01 -3.22
C GLU A 106 10.37 5.19 -4.57
N ILE A 107 10.27 4.16 -5.42
CA ILE A 107 10.59 4.22 -6.84
C ILE A 107 9.30 4.05 -7.63
N TYR A 108 8.89 5.09 -8.33
CA TYR A 108 7.63 5.15 -9.07
C TYR A 108 7.85 5.59 -10.52
N ASP A 109 7.35 4.79 -11.47
CA ASP A 109 7.33 5.13 -12.90
C ASP A 109 5.89 5.20 -13.40
N ALA A 110 5.35 6.42 -13.52
CA ALA A 110 3.98 6.69 -13.95
C ALA A 110 3.66 6.21 -15.39
N ARG A 111 4.66 5.85 -16.19
CA ARG A 111 4.48 5.32 -17.55
C ARG A 111 4.09 3.85 -17.55
N ARG A 112 4.36 3.13 -16.45
CA ARG A 112 4.05 1.72 -16.34
C ARG A 112 2.56 1.52 -16.08
N VAL A 113 2.01 0.53 -16.77
CA VAL A 113 0.63 0.08 -16.58
C VAL A 113 0.69 -1.34 -16.06
N PRO A 114 -0.07 -1.71 -15.03
CA PRO A 114 -0.11 -3.08 -14.54
C PRO A 114 -0.42 -4.07 -15.66
N ALA A 115 0.42 -5.09 -15.80
CA ALA A 115 0.33 -6.13 -16.80
C ALA A 115 0.67 -7.50 -16.18
N ASP A 116 0.60 -8.57 -16.97
CA ASP A 116 0.96 -9.94 -16.53
C ASP A 116 0.22 -10.34 -15.25
N TRP A 117 -1.10 -10.23 -15.28
CA TRP A 117 -1.96 -10.51 -14.15
C TRP A 117 -2.00 -12.00 -13.82
N GLU A 118 -1.78 -12.32 -12.56
CA GLU A 118 -1.81 -13.68 -12.01
C GLU A 118 -2.91 -13.80 -10.95
N SER A 119 -3.44 -15.02 -10.77
CA SER A 119 -4.41 -15.29 -9.71
C SER A 119 -3.75 -15.24 -8.34
N ALA A 120 -4.42 -14.60 -7.38
CA ALA A 120 -3.97 -14.60 -6.00
C ALA A 120 -3.95 -16.00 -5.40
N VAL A 121 -2.99 -16.24 -4.52
CA VAL A 121 -2.83 -17.50 -3.80
C VAL A 121 -3.02 -17.26 -2.32
N GLU A 122 -3.80 -18.11 -1.67
CA GLU A 122 -3.99 -18.05 -0.23
C GLU A 122 -2.68 -18.35 0.51
N ASN A 123 -2.21 -17.38 1.31
CA ASN A 123 -1.00 -17.55 2.11
C ASN A 123 -1.34 -18.15 3.49
N LYS A 124 -1.27 -19.48 3.60
CA LYS A 124 -1.55 -20.21 4.83
C LYS A 124 -0.43 -20.16 5.88
N SER A 125 0.74 -19.65 5.50
CA SER A 125 1.89 -19.54 6.42
C SER A 125 1.80 -18.31 7.33
N VAL A 126 1.00 -17.33 6.98
CA VAL A 126 0.78 -16.13 7.79
C VAL A 126 -0.30 -16.42 8.84
N GLN A 127 0.10 -16.47 10.09
CA GLN A 127 -0.79 -16.67 11.23
C GLN A 127 -0.62 -15.50 12.19
N VAL A 128 -1.41 -14.46 12.00
CA VAL A 128 -1.40 -13.24 12.81
C VAL A 128 -2.82 -12.87 13.24
N SER A 129 -2.95 -12.23 14.38
CA SER A 129 -4.22 -11.68 14.82
C SER A 129 -4.51 -10.39 14.04
N LEU A 130 -5.75 -10.19 13.63
CA LEU A 130 -6.22 -8.92 13.08
C LEU A 130 -6.86 -8.11 14.20
N VAL A 131 -6.36 -6.90 14.44
CA VAL A 131 -6.85 -6.01 15.50
C VAL A 131 -7.30 -4.68 14.90
N PRO A 132 -8.36 -4.04 15.44
CA PRO A 132 -8.72 -2.70 15.00
C PRO A 132 -7.55 -1.73 15.24
N PHE A 133 -7.36 -0.79 14.31
CA PHE A 133 -6.39 0.27 14.51
C PHE A 133 -6.93 1.29 15.52
N GLU A 134 -6.25 1.45 16.64
CA GLU A 134 -6.63 2.37 17.73
C GLU A 134 -5.65 3.53 17.90
N GLY A 135 -4.61 3.60 17.08
CA GLY A 135 -3.57 4.62 17.15
C GLY A 135 -3.96 5.95 16.49
N PRO A 136 -3.13 6.98 16.63
CA PRO A 136 -3.30 8.21 15.90
C PRO A 136 -3.10 7.98 14.41
N GLU A 137 -4.05 8.45 13.61
CA GLU A 137 -3.98 8.34 12.16
C GLU A 137 -2.97 9.30 11.57
N VAL A 138 -2.11 8.81 10.69
CA VAL A 138 -1.27 9.65 9.85
C VAL A 138 -2.08 10.08 8.63
N ARG A 139 -2.19 11.38 8.39
CA ARG A 139 -2.96 11.94 7.29
C ARG A 139 -2.11 12.89 6.45
N VAL A 140 -2.46 13.00 5.18
CA VAL A 140 -1.92 14.05 4.32
C VAL A 140 -2.28 15.41 4.92
N ARG A 141 -1.29 16.28 5.04
CA ARG A 141 -1.48 17.65 5.46
C ARG A 141 -2.12 18.46 4.33
N ASP A 142 -2.82 19.54 4.68
CA ASP A 142 -3.42 20.45 3.70
C ASP A 142 -2.38 20.96 2.69
N GLU A 143 -2.67 20.79 1.42
CA GLU A 143 -1.74 21.12 0.32
C GLU A 143 -1.34 22.60 0.28
N HIS A 144 -2.18 23.51 0.78
CA HIS A 144 -1.85 24.93 0.82
C HIS A 144 -0.67 25.27 1.74
N LEU A 145 -0.28 24.36 2.64
CA LEU A 145 0.92 24.49 3.47
C LEU A 145 2.20 24.10 2.74
N TRP A 146 2.09 23.51 1.57
CA TRP A 146 3.23 23.12 0.77
C TRP A 146 3.73 24.35 -0.01
N GLN A 147 5.00 24.64 0.14
CA GLN A 147 5.62 25.68 -0.67
C GLN A 147 5.88 25.16 -2.09
N LYS A 148 5.49 25.97 -3.08
CA LYS A 148 5.88 25.65 -4.47
C LYS A 148 7.39 25.79 -4.61
N PRO A 149 8.06 24.87 -5.35
CA PRO A 149 9.49 25.02 -5.60
C PRO A 149 9.74 26.33 -6.36
N GLN A 150 10.80 27.05 -5.97
CA GLN A 150 11.21 28.29 -6.65
C GLN A 150 11.84 27.99 -8.02
N SER A 151 12.47 26.82 -8.15
CA SER A 151 13.01 26.34 -9.41
C SER A 151 12.95 24.82 -9.46
N ILE A 152 12.85 24.27 -10.68
CA ILE A 152 12.93 22.84 -10.96
C ILE A 152 14.10 22.68 -11.95
N VAL A 153 15.09 21.89 -11.57
CA VAL A 153 16.21 21.53 -12.43
C VAL A 153 16.03 20.07 -12.86
N ILE A 154 15.96 19.85 -14.16
CA ILE A 154 15.86 18.51 -14.74
C ILE A 154 17.25 18.08 -15.22
N TYR A 155 17.77 17.00 -14.63
CA TYR A 155 19.01 16.38 -15.08
C TYR A 155 18.67 15.24 -16.05
N HIS A 156 19.33 15.21 -17.19
CA HIS A 156 19.15 14.15 -18.18
C HIS A 156 20.09 12.97 -17.97
N ASP A 157 21.10 13.14 -17.12
CA ASP A 157 22.10 12.12 -16.82
C ASP A 157 21.97 11.61 -15.38
N THR A 158 22.39 10.36 -15.18
CA THR A 158 22.51 9.78 -13.85
C THR A 158 23.76 10.33 -13.17
N VAL A 159 23.60 10.97 -12.02
CA VAL A 159 24.72 11.40 -11.20
C VAL A 159 25.03 10.30 -10.19
N ASP A 160 26.20 9.68 -10.30
CA ASP A 160 26.70 8.81 -9.24
C ASP A 160 27.25 9.68 -8.11
N THR A 161 26.57 9.68 -6.99
CA THR A 161 26.98 10.46 -5.81
C THR A 161 28.10 9.79 -5.02
N GLY A 162 28.53 8.58 -5.43
CA GLY A 162 29.56 7.81 -4.73
C GLY A 162 29.17 7.36 -3.33
N THR A 163 27.92 7.51 -2.94
CA THR A 163 27.41 7.09 -1.62
C THR A 163 26.49 5.87 -1.74
N LYS A 164 26.49 5.02 -0.72
CA LYS A 164 25.63 3.83 -0.65
C LYS A 164 24.12 4.18 -0.77
N TYR A 165 23.75 5.42 -0.46
CA TYR A 165 22.38 5.93 -0.43
C TYR A 165 22.03 6.90 -1.57
N GLY A 166 22.94 7.10 -2.52
CA GLY A 166 22.83 8.08 -3.58
C GLY A 166 22.63 7.49 -4.99
N LYS A 167 21.85 6.44 -5.09
CA LYS A 167 21.44 5.90 -6.39
C LYS A 167 20.01 6.23 -6.70
#